data_29147ad93251ebd6a343f271afc6e40a
#
_entry.id   29147ad93251ebd6a343f271afc6e40a
#
_cell.length_a   1.000
_cell.length_b   1.000
_cell.length_c   1.000
_cell.angle_alpha   90.00
_cell.angle_beta   90.00
_cell.angle_gamma   90.00
#
_symmetry.space_group_name_H-M   'P 1'
#
loop_
_entity.id
_entity.type
_entity.pdbx_description
1 polymer ?
#
loop_
_entity_poly.entity_id
_entity_poly.type
_entity_poly.pdbx_seq_one_letter_code
_entity_poly.pdbx_strand_id
1 'polypeptide(L)'
;MFDFLEPFITSIGRNTIRINAKQASDFAKGIAGDFNPIHDHDSKRFCVPGDLLFTESIRRLGLYQSMHFDFIEMLAADVDIQYPPNAEEGRHFITNSTGKNLVGIDITGQPLNNQSFAAQFALNYVQFSARSFPDILVPLMKQHGKMINPSRPLVIYQSMSFQLEETAMAHVDLTLDNSQLETDGKRGRALFSFNLSSSGKTIGRGKKKLILSGLRDYQDDVMDQLTNDYLDKKKQYLINQA
;
A
#
# COMPACT_ATOMS: atom_id res chain seq x y z
N MET A 1 2.17 -1.64 -20.33
CA MET A 1 1.98 -2.61 -19.23
C MET A 1 2.01 -1.95 -17.86
N PHE A 2 3.15 -1.37 -17.44
CA PHE A 2 3.21 -0.49 -16.25
C PHE A 2 3.24 1.00 -16.63
N ASP A 3 2.78 1.34 -17.80
CA ASP A 3 2.82 2.70 -18.38
C ASP A 3 2.05 3.71 -17.52
N PHE A 4 1.05 3.19 -16.77
CA PHE A 4 0.30 4.00 -15.81
C PHE A 4 1.15 4.55 -14.64
N LEU A 5 2.37 3.98 -14.39
CA LEU A 5 3.27 4.48 -13.34
C LEU A 5 4.15 5.66 -13.79
N GLU A 6 4.37 5.82 -15.09
CA GLU A 6 5.31 6.83 -15.61
C GLU A 6 5.07 8.24 -15.09
N PRO A 7 3.82 8.75 -14.97
CA PRO A 7 3.57 10.08 -14.45
C PRO A 7 3.98 10.29 -12.99
N PHE A 8 4.05 9.20 -12.22
CA PHE A 8 4.23 9.25 -10.76
C PHE A 8 5.67 9.05 -10.30
N ILE A 9 6.59 8.84 -11.24
CA ILE A 9 7.98 8.48 -10.96
C ILE A 9 8.92 9.23 -11.89
N THR A 10 10.00 9.77 -11.34
CA THR A 10 11.08 10.39 -12.11
C THR A 10 12.29 9.46 -12.10
N SER A 11 12.66 8.89 -13.26
CA SER A 11 13.89 8.12 -13.41
C SER A 11 15.08 9.07 -13.44
N ILE A 12 16.03 8.90 -12.51
CA ILE A 12 17.26 9.70 -12.42
C ILE A 12 18.53 8.89 -12.67
N GLY A 13 18.38 7.59 -12.88
CA GLY A 13 19.44 6.65 -13.21
C GLY A 13 18.87 5.29 -13.56
N ARG A 14 19.74 4.35 -13.98
CA ARG A 14 19.30 3.00 -14.39
C ARG A 14 18.46 2.31 -13.30
N ASN A 15 18.91 2.39 -12.05
CA ASN A 15 18.25 1.76 -10.89
C ASN A 15 17.83 2.76 -9.83
N THR A 16 17.78 4.05 -10.17
CA THR A 16 17.49 5.12 -9.22
C THR A 16 16.30 5.94 -9.72
N ILE A 17 15.37 6.18 -8.81
CA ILE A 17 14.20 7.02 -9.06
C ILE A 17 14.08 8.10 -7.99
N ARG A 18 13.25 9.08 -8.27
CA ARG A 18 12.78 10.09 -7.31
C ARG A 18 11.28 10.26 -7.47
N ILE A 19 10.61 10.50 -6.35
CA ILE A 19 9.17 10.73 -6.30
C ILE A 19 8.96 12.03 -5.53
N ASN A 20 8.38 13.03 -6.19
CA ASN A 20 8.01 14.28 -5.51
C ASN A 20 6.64 14.17 -4.83
N ALA A 21 6.31 15.12 -3.96
CA ALA A 21 5.08 15.08 -3.17
C ALA A 21 3.82 15.07 -4.05
N LYS A 22 3.82 15.81 -5.17
CA LYS A 22 2.68 15.85 -6.09
C LYS A 22 2.48 14.49 -6.79
N GLN A 23 3.55 13.90 -7.31
CA GLN A 23 3.52 12.59 -7.97
C GLN A 23 2.95 11.52 -7.03
N ALA A 24 3.43 11.48 -5.79
CA ALA A 24 2.95 10.53 -4.79
C ALA A 24 1.49 10.76 -4.40
N SER A 25 1.07 12.01 -4.23
CA SER A 25 -0.32 12.40 -3.94
C SER A 25 -1.25 12.04 -5.09
N ASP A 26 -0.84 12.30 -6.33
CA ASP A 26 -1.63 12.00 -7.53
C ASP A 26 -1.80 10.47 -7.70
N PHE A 27 -0.76 9.68 -7.42
CA PHE A 27 -0.86 8.22 -7.41
C PHE A 27 -1.83 7.73 -6.32
N ALA A 28 -1.68 8.22 -5.08
CA ALA A 28 -2.55 7.82 -3.97
C ALA A 28 -4.03 8.03 -4.32
N LYS A 29 -4.37 9.20 -4.85
CA LYS A 29 -5.75 9.60 -5.16
C LYS A 29 -6.25 8.99 -6.47
N GLY A 30 -5.47 9.10 -7.54
CA GLY A 30 -5.89 8.75 -8.90
C GLY A 30 -5.82 7.26 -9.21
N ILE A 31 -4.81 6.55 -8.69
CA ILE A 31 -4.60 5.12 -8.96
C ILE A 31 -5.12 4.25 -7.83
N ALA A 32 -4.68 4.51 -6.60
CA ALA A 32 -5.08 3.70 -5.46
C ALA A 32 -6.50 4.04 -4.96
N GLY A 33 -6.90 5.31 -5.04
CA GLY A 33 -8.14 5.80 -4.42
C GLY A 33 -8.03 5.99 -2.92
N ASP A 34 -6.79 6.22 -2.44
CA ASP A 34 -6.48 6.48 -1.03
C ASP A 34 -6.41 8.00 -0.77
N PHE A 35 -7.30 8.46 0.11
CA PHE A 35 -7.43 9.86 0.52
C PHE A 35 -6.89 10.10 1.93
N ASN A 36 -5.99 9.24 2.43
CA ASN A 36 -5.30 9.45 3.69
C ASN A 36 -4.52 10.77 3.64
N PRO A 37 -4.75 11.70 4.59
CA PRO A 37 -4.08 13.01 4.58
C PRO A 37 -2.55 12.97 4.66
N ILE A 38 -1.97 11.83 5.05
CA ILE A 38 -0.51 11.65 5.08
C ILE A 38 0.10 11.69 3.67
N HIS A 39 -0.71 11.44 2.64
CA HIS A 39 -0.33 11.48 1.23
C HIS A 39 -0.72 12.77 0.52
N ASP A 40 -1.32 13.75 1.22
CA ASP A 40 -1.57 15.08 0.66
C ASP A 40 -0.23 15.80 0.45
N HIS A 41 -0.02 16.35 -0.74
CA HIS A 41 1.27 16.93 -1.14
C HIS A 41 1.74 18.10 -0.25
N ASP A 42 0.83 18.76 0.45
CA ASP A 42 1.06 19.85 1.40
C ASP A 42 1.04 19.38 2.87
N SER A 43 0.94 18.07 3.11
CA SER A 43 0.93 17.51 4.46
C SER A 43 2.25 17.76 5.18
N LYS A 44 2.20 18.32 6.40
CA LYS A 44 3.39 18.49 7.25
C LYS A 44 4.11 17.17 7.59
N ARG A 45 3.44 16.05 7.42
CA ARG A 45 3.94 14.69 7.67
C ARG A 45 3.82 13.84 6.43
N PHE A 46 4.07 14.45 5.31
CA PHE A 46 3.99 13.77 4.03
C PHE A 46 4.80 12.46 4.03
N CYS A 47 4.20 11.45 3.45
CA CYS A 47 4.84 10.16 3.21
C CYS A 47 4.47 9.67 1.81
N VAL A 48 5.45 9.19 1.07
CA VAL A 48 5.22 8.47 -0.19
C VAL A 48 4.41 7.21 0.10
N PRO A 49 3.33 6.91 -0.65
CA PRO A 49 2.53 5.71 -0.44
C PRO A 49 3.37 4.41 -0.56
N GLY A 50 3.24 3.53 0.42
CA GLY A 50 3.85 2.20 0.34
C GLY A 50 3.36 1.40 -0.87
N ASP A 51 2.11 1.62 -1.28
CA ASP A 51 1.51 1.02 -2.47
C ASP A 51 2.19 1.46 -3.78
N LEU A 52 2.71 2.70 -3.86
CA LEU A 52 3.52 3.15 -5.00
C LEU A 52 4.88 2.45 -5.02
N LEU A 53 5.53 2.34 -3.85
CA LEU A 53 6.81 1.62 -3.73
C LEU A 53 6.63 0.12 -4.06
N PHE A 54 5.56 -0.50 -3.61
CA PHE A 54 5.20 -1.86 -3.96
C PHE A 54 5.05 -2.04 -5.47
N THR A 55 4.23 -1.19 -6.12
CA THR A 55 3.96 -1.29 -7.55
C THR A 55 5.23 -1.11 -8.38
N GLU A 56 6.06 -0.14 -8.02
CA GLU A 56 7.35 0.10 -8.68
C GLU A 56 8.32 -1.05 -8.45
N SER A 57 8.28 -1.70 -7.28
CA SER A 57 9.08 -2.88 -7.02
C SER A 57 8.69 -4.05 -7.92
N ILE A 58 7.39 -4.31 -8.08
CA ILE A 58 6.92 -5.36 -9.02
C ILE A 58 7.34 -5.03 -10.46
N ARG A 59 7.28 -3.76 -10.86
CA ARG A 59 7.71 -3.32 -12.21
C ARG A 59 9.19 -3.60 -12.45
N ARG A 60 10.06 -3.31 -11.46
CA ARG A 60 11.52 -3.40 -11.60
C ARG A 60 12.08 -4.78 -11.33
N LEU A 61 11.59 -5.44 -10.31
CA LEU A 61 12.13 -6.70 -9.82
C LEU A 61 11.39 -7.91 -10.39
N GLY A 62 10.18 -7.70 -10.93
CA GLY A 62 9.28 -8.77 -11.35
C GLY A 62 8.33 -9.24 -10.27
N LEU A 63 7.32 -10.00 -10.67
CA LEU A 63 6.39 -10.69 -9.78
C LEU A 63 6.86 -12.12 -9.59
N TYR A 64 6.94 -12.59 -8.35
CA TYR A 64 7.33 -13.96 -7.98
C TYR A 64 6.19 -14.68 -7.28
N GLN A 65 6.29 -15.99 -7.14
CA GLN A 65 5.27 -16.82 -6.49
C GLN A 65 4.98 -16.37 -5.05
N SER A 66 6.01 -15.94 -4.31
CA SER A 66 5.84 -15.40 -2.97
C SER A 66 6.74 -14.20 -2.78
N MET A 67 6.15 -13.11 -2.30
CA MET A 67 6.89 -11.92 -1.93
C MET A 67 6.39 -11.37 -0.59
N HIS A 68 7.33 -10.85 0.20
CA HIS A 68 7.03 -10.12 1.43
C HIS A 68 7.75 -8.78 1.41
N PHE A 69 7.01 -7.72 1.75
CA PHE A 69 7.50 -6.34 1.79
C PHE A 69 7.43 -5.82 3.23
N ASP A 70 8.56 -5.36 3.76
CA ASP A 70 8.63 -4.60 5.01
C ASP A 70 8.88 -3.12 4.69
N PHE A 71 7.95 -2.24 5.02
CA PHE A 71 8.12 -0.79 4.90
C PHE A 71 8.83 -0.28 6.16
N ILE A 72 10.15 -0.11 6.06
CA ILE A 72 11.05 0.14 7.20
C ILE A 72 10.97 1.61 7.63
N GLU A 73 10.85 2.51 6.66
CA GLU A 73 10.86 3.95 6.89
C GLU A 73 9.67 4.63 6.23
N MET A 74 9.16 5.67 6.86
CA MET A 74 8.24 6.61 6.23
C MET A 74 9.04 7.49 5.24
N LEU A 75 8.87 7.25 3.96
CA LEU A 75 9.65 7.90 2.92
C LEU A 75 9.11 9.31 2.64
N ALA A 76 9.98 10.32 2.82
CA ALA A 76 9.68 11.69 2.43
C ALA A 76 9.74 11.87 0.89
N ALA A 77 9.20 12.99 0.40
CA ALA A 77 9.35 13.37 -1.00
C ALA A 77 10.81 13.70 -1.35
N ASP A 78 11.12 13.62 -2.64
CA ASP A 78 12.38 14.05 -3.25
C ASP A 78 13.63 13.30 -2.75
N VAL A 79 13.45 12.15 -2.13
CA VAL A 79 14.54 11.23 -1.77
C VAL A 79 14.92 10.37 -2.99
N ASP A 80 16.22 10.22 -3.22
CA ASP A 80 16.71 9.28 -4.22
C ASP A 80 16.55 7.84 -3.73
N ILE A 81 15.80 7.05 -4.47
CA ILE A 81 15.42 5.67 -4.16
C ILE A 81 16.20 4.75 -5.08
N GLN A 82 17.00 3.88 -4.51
CA GLN A 82 17.86 2.94 -5.24
C GLN A 82 17.31 1.53 -5.13
N TYR A 83 17.08 0.92 -6.28
CA TYR A 83 16.67 -0.48 -6.41
C TYR A 83 17.87 -1.39 -6.63
N PRO A 84 17.85 -2.64 -6.16
CA PRO A 84 18.87 -3.61 -6.51
C PRO A 84 18.86 -3.84 -8.03
N PRO A 85 20.03 -4.09 -8.66
CA PRO A 85 20.13 -4.22 -10.11
C PRO A 85 19.47 -5.48 -10.67
N ASN A 86 19.37 -6.51 -9.85
CA ASN A 86 18.74 -7.79 -10.15
C ASN A 86 17.92 -8.23 -8.95
N ALA A 87 16.86 -9.01 -9.21
CA ALA A 87 16.09 -9.70 -8.19
C ALA A 87 16.22 -11.20 -8.43
N GLU A 88 16.60 -11.91 -7.39
CA GLU A 88 16.66 -13.36 -7.31
C GLU A 88 15.99 -13.79 -6.02
N GLU A 89 15.84 -15.09 -5.80
CA GLU A 89 15.35 -15.61 -4.52
C GLU A 89 16.23 -15.12 -3.36
N GLY A 90 15.60 -14.63 -2.28
CA GLY A 90 16.30 -14.11 -1.11
C GLY A 90 15.82 -12.73 -0.66
N ARG A 91 16.58 -12.12 0.26
CA ARG A 91 16.30 -10.80 0.84
C ARG A 91 16.99 -9.69 0.07
N HIS A 92 16.21 -8.72 -0.38
CA HIS A 92 16.65 -7.50 -1.06
C HIS A 92 16.25 -6.26 -0.28
N PHE A 93 16.96 -5.15 -0.53
CA PHE A 93 16.63 -3.86 0.05
C PHE A 93 16.55 -2.78 -1.02
N ILE A 94 15.50 -1.98 -0.92
CA ILE A 94 15.45 -0.67 -1.55
C ILE A 94 16.06 0.31 -0.57
N THR A 95 17.00 1.13 -1.01
CA THR A 95 17.76 2.04 -0.15
C THR A 95 17.66 3.48 -0.63
N ASN A 96 18.03 4.43 0.20
CA ASN A 96 18.30 5.79 -0.26
C ASN A 96 19.77 5.94 -0.72
N SER A 97 20.12 7.14 -1.19
CA SER A 97 21.49 7.46 -1.64
C SER A 97 22.59 7.35 -0.56
N THR A 98 22.20 7.29 0.73
CA THR A 98 23.14 7.08 1.84
C THR A 98 23.25 5.62 2.26
N GLY A 99 22.57 4.69 1.56
CA GLY A 99 22.55 3.27 1.88
C GLY A 99 21.58 2.88 3.00
N LYS A 100 20.73 3.79 3.48
CA LYS A 100 19.71 3.47 4.48
C LYS A 100 18.59 2.65 3.85
N ASN A 101 18.22 1.53 4.49
CA ASN A 101 17.13 0.68 4.04
C ASN A 101 15.78 1.39 4.19
N LEU A 102 15.01 1.44 3.10
CA LEU A 102 13.66 2.00 3.02
C LEU A 102 12.59 0.91 3.01
N VAL A 103 12.80 -0.13 2.18
CA VAL A 103 11.92 -1.28 2.06
C VAL A 103 12.77 -2.54 2.01
N GLY A 104 12.40 -3.54 2.81
CA GLY A 104 12.92 -4.91 2.69
C GLY A 104 11.96 -5.74 1.84
N ILE A 105 12.51 -6.59 0.98
CA ILE A 105 11.73 -7.46 0.09
C ILE A 105 12.29 -8.87 0.17
N ASP A 106 11.50 -9.82 0.66
CA ASP A 106 11.81 -11.23 0.56
C ASP A 106 11.13 -11.82 -0.68
N ILE A 107 11.90 -12.51 -1.49
CA ILE A 107 11.47 -13.15 -2.72
C ILE A 107 11.67 -14.66 -2.57
N THR A 108 10.63 -15.44 -2.90
CA THR A 108 10.71 -16.89 -2.87
C THR A 108 9.95 -17.49 -4.05
N GLY A 109 10.50 -18.57 -4.61
CA GLY A 109 9.92 -19.32 -5.72
C GLY A 109 10.21 -18.72 -7.09
N GLN A 110 9.51 -19.20 -8.11
CA GLN A 110 9.78 -18.85 -9.50
C GLN A 110 9.21 -17.49 -9.88
N PRO A 111 9.89 -16.74 -10.78
CA PRO A 111 9.34 -15.53 -11.37
C PRO A 111 8.14 -15.85 -12.28
N LEU A 112 7.13 -14.99 -12.23
CA LEU A 112 5.99 -15.03 -13.14
C LEU A 112 6.29 -14.14 -14.35
N ASN A 113 6.63 -14.75 -15.49
CA ASN A 113 7.08 -14.04 -16.68
C ASN A 113 5.95 -13.38 -17.49
N ASN A 114 4.78 -13.17 -16.89
CA ASN A 114 3.66 -12.47 -17.51
C ASN A 114 3.57 -11.03 -16.97
N GLN A 115 4.20 -10.10 -17.67
CA GLN A 115 4.22 -8.69 -17.28
C GLN A 115 2.83 -8.04 -17.28
N SER A 116 1.90 -8.49 -18.13
CA SER A 116 0.53 -7.97 -18.14
C SER A 116 -0.20 -8.38 -16.87
N PHE A 117 -0.04 -9.64 -16.46
CA PHE A 117 -0.59 -10.14 -15.19
C PHE A 117 0.06 -9.42 -14.00
N ALA A 118 1.37 -9.21 -14.00
CA ALA A 118 2.07 -8.51 -12.91
C ALA A 118 1.57 -7.07 -12.75
N ALA A 119 1.34 -6.34 -13.84
CA ALA A 119 0.79 -4.99 -13.82
C ALA A 119 -0.65 -4.97 -13.29
N GLN A 120 -1.50 -5.91 -13.74
CA GLN A 120 -2.88 -6.03 -13.29
C GLN A 120 -2.95 -6.42 -11.81
N PHE A 121 -2.10 -7.37 -11.37
CA PHE A 121 -1.99 -7.76 -9.97
C PHE A 121 -1.64 -6.57 -9.08
N ALA A 122 -0.61 -5.80 -9.46
CA ALA A 122 -0.19 -4.62 -8.70
C ALA A 122 -1.30 -3.57 -8.63
N LEU A 123 -1.98 -3.29 -9.75
CA LEU A 123 -3.09 -2.33 -9.79
C LEU A 123 -4.26 -2.79 -8.92
N ASN A 124 -4.70 -4.04 -9.04
CA ASN A 124 -5.81 -4.57 -8.25
C ASN A 124 -5.47 -4.60 -6.75
N TYR A 125 -4.21 -4.90 -6.43
CA TYR A 125 -3.74 -4.86 -5.04
C TYR A 125 -3.81 -3.46 -4.45
N VAL A 126 -3.29 -2.43 -5.11
CA VAL A 126 -3.30 -1.07 -4.55
C VAL A 126 -4.72 -0.52 -4.38
N GLN A 127 -5.64 -0.85 -5.30
CA GLN A 127 -7.06 -0.49 -5.17
C GLN A 127 -7.76 -1.23 -4.02
N PHE A 128 -7.43 -2.50 -3.80
CA PHE A 128 -7.87 -3.24 -2.62
C PHE A 128 -7.27 -2.66 -1.33
N SER A 129 -5.98 -2.36 -1.33
CA SER A 129 -5.23 -1.79 -0.21
C SER A 129 -5.82 -0.47 0.29
N ALA A 130 -6.19 0.41 -0.62
CA ALA A 130 -6.78 1.72 -0.32
C ALA A 130 -8.16 1.64 0.37
N ARG A 131 -8.89 0.54 0.18
CA ARG A 131 -10.17 0.29 0.85
C ARG A 131 -10.03 -0.04 2.33
N SER A 132 -8.81 -0.14 2.86
CA SER A 132 -8.56 -0.38 4.29
C SER A 132 -9.26 0.64 5.17
N PHE A 133 -9.30 1.91 4.77
CA PHE A 133 -10.08 2.96 5.40
C PHE A 133 -11.02 3.59 4.36
N PRO A 134 -12.32 3.72 4.62
CA PRO A 134 -13.01 3.44 5.90
C PRO A 134 -13.56 2.01 6.05
N ASP A 135 -13.51 1.17 4.98
CA ASP A 135 -14.35 -0.04 4.87
C ASP A 135 -14.00 -1.14 5.90
N ILE A 136 -12.72 -1.23 6.32
CA ILE A 136 -12.24 -2.31 7.20
C ILE A 136 -11.86 -1.78 8.57
N LEU A 137 -11.04 -0.72 8.64
CA LEU A 137 -10.52 -0.21 9.91
C LEU A 137 -11.58 0.44 10.79
N VAL A 138 -12.53 1.18 10.21
CA VAL A 138 -13.56 1.88 11.01
C VAL A 138 -14.44 0.87 11.76
N PRO A 139 -15.00 -0.17 11.14
CA PRO A 139 -15.74 -1.21 11.86
C PRO A 139 -14.91 -1.92 12.92
N LEU A 140 -13.65 -2.25 12.63
CA LEU A 140 -12.76 -2.88 13.61
C LEU A 140 -12.47 -1.98 14.82
N MET A 141 -12.20 -0.71 14.58
CA MET A 141 -11.96 0.26 15.64
C MET A 141 -13.20 0.42 16.53
N LYS A 142 -14.39 0.47 15.93
CA LYS A 142 -15.67 0.52 16.66
C LYS A 142 -15.84 -0.71 17.56
N GLN A 143 -15.60 -1.89 17.01
CA GLN A 143 -15.71 -3.17 17.75
C GLN A 143 -14.78 -3.21 18.98
N HIS A 144 -13.59 -2.60 18.88
CA HIS A 144 -12.60 -2.56 19.96
C HIS A 144 -12.73 -1.32 20.86
N GLY A 145 -13.72 -0.47 20.66
CA GLY A 145 -13.89 0.75 21.45
C GLY A 145 -12.73 1.74 21.32
N LYS A 146 -11.98 1.67 20.21
CA LYS A 146 -10.81 2.53 19.96
C LYS A 146 -10.90 3.20 18.59
N MET A 147 -10.36 4.41 18.48
CA MET A 147 -10.28 5.13 17.22
C MET A 147 -8.92 5.79 17.02
N ILE A 148 -8.57 6.07 15.77
CA ILE A 148 -7.42 6.93 15.46
C ILE A 148 -7.66 8.34 15.99
N ASN A 149 -6.59 9.06 16.33
CA ASN A 149 -6.71 10.45 16.77
C ASN A 149 -7.04 11.35 15.56
N PRO A 150 -8.21 12.00 15.51
CA PRO A 150 -8.62 12.82 14.36
C PRO A 150 -7.70 14.02 14.09
N SER A 151 -7.15 14.61 15.16
CA SER A 151 -6.20 15.73 15.04
C SER A 151 -4.83 15.31 14.51
N ARG A 152 -4.55 14.00 14.51
CA ARG A 152 -3.28 13.44 14.10
C ARG A 152 -3.46 11.96 13.71
N PRO A 153 -4.22 11.68 12.67
CA PRO A 153 -4.43 10.31 12.23
C PRO A 153 -3.08 9.72 11.79
N LEU A 154 -2.72 8.57 12.37
CA LEU A 154 -1.48 7.88 12.05
C LEU A 154 -1.76 6.40 11.93
N VAL A 155 -1.90 5.97 10.67
CA VAL A 155 -1.98 4.59 10.24
C VAL A 155 -0.79 4.33 9.36
N ILE A 156 0.13 3.48 9.83
CA ILE A 156 1.39 3.19 9.15
C ILE A 156 1.26 1.83 8.47
N TYR A 157 1.56 1.77 7.20
CA TYR A 157 1.69 0.53 6.46
C TYR A 157 3.01 -0.13 6.86
N GLN A 158 2.93 -1.22 7.63
CA GLN A 158 4.10 -1.92 8.15
C GLN A 158 4.63 -2.95 7.16
N SER A 159 3.77 -3.84 6.69
CA SER A 159 4.18 -4.90 5.77
C SER A 159 3.01 -5.44 4.96
N MET A 160 3.35 -6.06 3.84
CA MET A 160 2.43 -6.89 3.07
C MET A 160 3.15 -8.14 2.57
N SER A 161 2.42 -9.21 2.37
CA SER A 161 2.91 -10.42 1.74
C SER A 161 1.82 -11.09 0.95
N PHE A 162 2.23 -11.85 -0.05
CA PHE A 162 1.35 -12.75 -0.79
C PHE A 162 2.08 -14.02 -1.20
N GLN A 163 1.30 -15.05 -1.44
CA GLN A 163 1.74 -16.31 -2.01
C GLN A 163 0.74 -16.73 -3.09
N LEU A 164 1.24 -16.99 -4.30
CA LEU A 164 0.49 -17.49 -5.42
C LEU A 164 0.75 -19.00 -5.56
N GLU A 165 -0.31 -19.78 -5.59
CA GLU A 165 -0.26 -21.24 -5.74
C GLU A 165 -0.22 -21.65 -7.21
N GLU A 166 -0.74 -20.80 -8.10
CA GLU A 166 -0.74 -21.01 -9.56
C GLU A 166 -0.02 -19.86 -10.26
N THR A 167 0.63 -20.15 -11.38
CA THR A 167 1.48 -19.19 -12.12
C THR A 167 0.96 -18.85 -13.52
N ALA A 168 0.02 -19.65 -14.05
CA ALA A 168 -0.55 -19.44 -15.38
C ALA A 168 -1.94 -18.80 -15.28
N MET A 169 -1.98 -17.47 -15.09
CA MET A 169 -3.22 -16.74 -14.85
C MET A 169 -3.39 -15.56 -15.79
N ALA A 170 -4.64 -15.26 -16.14
CA ALA A 170 -5.00 -14.11 -16.97
C ALA A 170 -5.50 -12.91 -16.16
N HIS A 171 -6.08 -13.14 -14.99
CA HIS A 171 -6.70 -12.12 -14.15
C HIS A 171 -6.57 -12.48 -12.67
N VAL A 172 -6.65 -11.48 -11.78
CA VAL A 172 -6.67 -11.69 -10.34
C VAL A 172 -7.64 -10.72 -9.67
N ASP A 173 -8.51 -11.26 -8.83
CA ASP A 173 -9.36 -10.53 -7.92
C ASP A 173 -8.85 -10.67 -6.49
N LEU A 174 -9.01 -9.60 -5.69
CA LEU A 174 -8.65 -9.59 -4.28
C LEU A 174 -9.91 -9.41 -3.44
N THR A 175 -10.09 -10.30 -2.47
CA THR A 175 -11.20 -10.23 -1.52
C THR A 175 -10.69 -10.35 -0.09
N LEU A 176 -11.24 -9.54 0.81
CA LEU A 176 -10.95 -9.66 2.24
C LEU A 176 -11.44 -11.02 2.73
N ASP A 177 -10.56 -11.75 3.40
CA ASP A 177 -10.87 -13.03 4.04
C ASP A 177 -11.12 -12.84 5.54
N ASN A 178 -10.19 -12.16 6.22
CA ASN A 178 -10.29 -11.90 7.66
C ASN A 178 -9.63 -10.57 8.00
N SER A 179 -10.10 -9.95 9.08
CA SER A 179 -9.50 -8.74 9.64
C SER A 179 -9.49 -8.81 11.17
N GLN A 180 -8.37 -8.39 11.76
CA GLN A 180 -8.15 -8.40 13.21
C GLN A 180 -7.51 -7.09 13.63
N LEU A 181 -7.84 -6.63 14.84
CA LEU A 181 -7.22 -5.49 15.49
C LEU A 181 -6.84 -5.87 16.93
N GLU A 182 -5.56 -5.81 17.23
CA GLU A 182 -5.05 -5.90 18.59
C GLU A 182 -4.75 -4.47 19.10
N THR A 183 -5.16 -4.16 20.33
CA THR A 183 -4.90 -2.84 20.93
C THR A 183 -4.16 -2.99 22.25
N ASP A 184 -3.14 -2.14 22.44
CA ASP A 184 -2.40 -2.01 23.69
C ASP A 184 -2.22 -0.50 23.99
N GLY A 185 -2.98 -0.01 24.95
CA GLY A 185 -3.01 1.39 25.32
C GLY A 185 -3.35 2.29 24.11
N LYS A 186 -2.36 3.10 23.70
CA LYS A 186 -2.48 4.02 22.56
C LYS A 186 -1.94 3.45 21.24
N ARG A 187 -1.63 2.16 21.19
CA ARG A 187 -1.14 1.48 20.00
C ARG A 187 -2.11 0.43 19.53
N GLY A 188 -2.15 0.19 18.23
CA GLY A 188 -2.92 -0.87 17.62
C GLY A 188 -2.14 -1.54 16.50
N ARG A 189 -2.41 -2.83 16.28
CA ARG A 189 -1.91 -3.60 15.15
C ARG A 189 -3.10 -4.20 14.43
N ALA A 190 -3.30 -3.81 13.18
CA ALA A 190 -4.32 -4.40 12.34
C ALA A 190 -3.68 -5.40 11.38
N LEU A 191 -4.29 -6.58 11.26
CA LEU A 191 -3.92 -7.61 10.31
C LEU A 191 -5.11 -7.89 9.41
N PHE A 192 -4.92 -7.73 8.10
CA PHE A 192 -5.88 -8.11 7.09
C PHE A 192 -5.34 -9.30 6.32
N SER A 193 -6.13 -10.38 6.24
CA SER A 193 -5.88 -11.50 5.35
C SER A 193 -6.80 -11.39 4.15
N PHE A 194 -6.30 -11.69 2.97
CA PHE A 194 -7.07 -11.62 1.74
C PHE A 194 -6.80 -12.83 0.85
N ASN A 195 -7.81 -13.21 0.08
CA ASN A 195 -7.71 -14.24 -0.93
C ASN A 195 -7.42 -13.60 -2.30
N LEU A 196 -6.60 -14.29 -3.07
CA LEU A 196 -6.36 -14.04 -4.48
C LEU A 196 -7.16 -15.08 -5.26
N SER A 197 -7.98 -14.64 -6.21
CA SER A 197 -8.80 -15.54 -7.02
C SER A 197 -8.73 -15.18 -8.50
N SER A 198 -8.88 -16.18 -9.35
CA SER A 198 -9.00 -16.04 -10.80
C SER A 198 -10.13 -16.91 -11.29
N SER A 199 -11.07 -16.34 -12.05
CA SER A 199 -12.25 -17.07 -12.55
C SER A 199 -13.00 -17.85 -11.46
N GLY A 200 -13.12 -17.27 -10.27
CA GLY A 200 -13.83 -17.87 -9.14
C GLY A 200 -13.03 -18.94 -8.35
N LYS A 201 -11.80 -19.25 -8.76
CA LYS A 201 -10.92 -20.19 -8.07
C LYS A 201 -9.89 -19.44 -7.23
N THR A 202 -9.69 -19.83 -5.98
CA THR A 202 -8.59 -19.31 -5.16
C THR A 202 -7.25 -19.76 -5.75
N ILE A 203 -6.38 -18.80 -6.01
CA ILE A 203 -5.05 -18.97 -6.62
C ILE A 203 -3.93 -18.52 -5.70
N GLY A 204 -4.26 -18.03 -4.51
CA GLY A 204 -3.29 -17.57 -3.53
C GLY A 204 -3.92 -16.82 -2.39
N ARG A 205 -3.06 -16.37 -1.50
CA ARG A 205 -3.45 -15.63 -0.29
C ARG A 205 -2.43 -14.55 0.01
N GLY A 206 -2.85 -13.54 0.76
CA GLY A 206 -1.94 -12.50 1.24
C GLY A 206 -2.35 -11.93 2.58
N LYS A 207 -1.44 -11.11 3.11
CA LYS A 207 -1.63 -10.42 4.39
C LYS A 207 -1.13 -8.98 4.29
N LYS A 208 -1.83 -8.07 4.95
CA LYS A 208 -1.44 -6.67 5.12
C LYS A 208 -1.42 -6.34 6.60
N LYS A 209 -0.33 -5.75 7.09
CA LYS A 209 -0.18 -5.32 8.48
C LYS A 209 -0.10 -3.81 8.55
N LEU A 210 -0.88 -3.23 9.47
CA LEU A 210 -0.90 -1.81 9.75
C LEU A 210 -0.60 -1.57 11.24
N ILE A 211 0.14 -0.51 11.52
CA ILE A 211 0.35 0.01 12.86
C ILE A 211 -0.49 1.27 13.04
N LEU A 212 -1.30 1.29 14.08
CA LEU A 212 -2.07 2.45 14.49
C LEU A 212 -1.40 3.07 15.73
N SER A 213 -1.26 4.38 15.73
CA SER A 213 -0.60 5.08 16.84
C SER A 213 -1.44 6.26 17.32
N GLY A 214 -1.37 6.52 18.62
CA GLY A 214 -2.14 7.59 19.24
C GLY A 214 -3.63 7.28 19.37
N LEU A 215 -4.00 6.01 19.51
CA LEU A 215 -5.39 5.58 19.70
C LEU A 215 -6.06 6.29 20.89
N ARG A 216 -7.34 6.55 20.74
CA ARG A 216 -8.25 7.13 21.75
C ARG A 216 -9.47 6.24 21.91
N ASP A 217 -10.25 6.47 22.95
CA ASP A 217 -11.54 5.83 23.11
C ASP A 217 -12.48 6.25 21.97
N TYR A 218 -13.25 5.30 21.46
CA TYR A 218 -14.11 5.48 20.31
C TYR A 218 -15.23 6.48 20.59
N GLN A 219 -15.49 7.39 19.67
CA GLN A 219 -16.57 8.34 19.67
C GLN A 219 -17.24 8.31 18.30
N ASP A 220 -18.53 7.91 18.27
CA ASP A 220 -19.27 7.71 17.03
C ASP A 220 -19.28 8.99 16.18
N ASP A 221 -19.71 10.12 16.74
CA ASP A 221 -19.82 11.39 16.03
C ASP A 221 -18.48 11.83 15.38
N VAL A 222 -17.38 11.61 16.11
CA VAL A 222 -16.03 11.98 15.64
C VAL A 222 -15.57 11.09 14.50
N MET A 223 -15.83 9.79 14.58
CA MET A 223 -15.46 8.85 13.51
C MET A 223 -16.35 8.99 12.31
N ASP A 224 -17.65 9.26 12.48
CA ASP A 224 -18.57 9.54 11.40
C ASP A 224 -18.14 10.79 10.62
N GLN A 225 -17.78 11.87 11.33
CA GLN A 225 -17.26 13.08 10.69
C GLN A 225 -15.98 12.80 9.90
N LEU A 226 -15.01 12.08 10.50
CA LEU A 226 -13.75 11.74 9.84
C LEU A 226 -13.96 10.88 8.58
N THR A 227 -14.90 9.95 8.66
CA THR A 227 -15.27 9.08 7.56
C THR A 227 -15.95 9.87 6.43
N ASN A 228 -16.89 10.75 6.78
CA ASN A 228 -17.57 11.61 5.83
C ASN A 228 -16.59 12.56 5.13
N ASP A 229 -15.70 13.19 5.88
CA ASP A 229 -14.65 14.06 5.31
C ASP A 229 -13.76 13.31 4.31
N TYR A 230 -13.40 12.06 4.61
CA TYR A 230 -12.64 11.20 3.70
C TYR A 230 -13.41 10.89 2.41
N LEU A 231 -14.69 10.49 2.55
CA LEU A 231 -15.56 10.15 1.41
C LEU A 231 -15.90 11.37 0.55
N ASP A 232 -16.10 12.53 1.16
CA ASP A 232 -16.34 13.78 0.46
C ASP A 232 -15.13 14.23 -0.35
N LYS A 233 -13.92 14.14 0.22
CA LYS A 233 -12.68 14.38 -0.53
C LYS A 233 -12.56 13.46 -1.74
N LYS A 234 -12.86 12.18 -1.57
CA LYS A 234 -12.86 11.20 -2.66
C LYS A 234 -13.86 11.55 -3.76
N LYS A 235 -15.09 11.90 -3.38
CA LYS A 235 -16.15 12.32 -4.31
C LYS A 235 -15.76 13.58 -5.08
N GLN A 236 -15.26 14.60 -4.39
CA GLN A 236 -14.80 15.85 -4.99
C GLN A 236 -13.68 15.63 -6.02
N TYR A 237 -12.71 14.78 -5.67
CA TYR A 237 -11.63 14.43 -6.58
C TYR A 237 -12.14 13.80 -7.87
N LEU A 238 -13.07 12.84 -7.77
CA LEU A 238 -13.66 12.17 -8.94
C LEU A 238 -14.46 13.12 -9.83
N ILE A 239 -15.18 14.08 -9.24
CA ILE A 239 -15.93 15.11 -9.99
C ILE A 239 -14.96 15.99 -10.78
N ASN A 240 -13.81 16.36 -10.20
CA ASN A 240 -12.82 17.24 -10.85
C ASN A 240 -12.00 16.53 -11.95
N GLN A 241 -12.09 15.20 -12.07
CA GLN A 241 -11.43 14.42 -13.12
C GLN A 241 -12.36 14.06 -14.30
N ALA A 242 -13.67 14.24 -14.15
CA ALA A 242 -14.67 13.97 -15.15
C ALA A 242 -14.89 15.18 -16.09
#